data_1b0a95458b1c9839e2f6eeccc9ef54e6
#
_entry.id   1b0a95458b1c9839e2f6eeccc9ef54e6
#
_cell.length_a   1.000
_cell.length_b   1.000
_cell.length_c   1.000
_cell.angle_alpha   90.00
_cell.angle_beta   90.00
_cell.angle_gamma   90.00
#
_symmetry.space_group_name_H-M   'P 1'
#
loop_
_entity.id
_entity.type
_entity.pdbx_description
1 polymer ?
#
loop_
_entity_poly.entity_id
_entity_poly.type
_entity_poly.pdbx_seq_one_letter_code
_entity_poly.pdbx_strand_id
1 'polypeptide(L)'
;MKKVVIAIDSFKGCLPSVEAGKAAAEGIRSVYPECEVICLPIADGGEGMLDVLIMATNGQEVPISAHDPLMRWRNTYYGISENGETAFIEMASISGLPLVPPERRNPMLTTTYGTGEIIRDALERGCRNFIIGIGGSATNDAGLGMLQALGFRFSDKEGKEVGTGRGEVLIKVAHIDSTCVHPALNSCRFTVACDVQNPFYGPEGAAYVFAPQKGADREMVEALDAGLQNFAEVIRHTTGKDISHHPGAGAAGGMGGSLLAFLNAELKPGIQLMLEALDFSNKIKSADLII
;
A
#
# COMPACT_ATOMS: atom_id res chain seq x y z
N MET A 1 -3.44 38.08 -13.23
CA MET A 1 -3.16 36.82 -12.55
C MET A 1 -1.65 36.68 -12.41
N LYS A 2 -1.16 36.56 -11.17
CA LYS A 2 0.29 36.55 -10.88
C LYS A 2 0.80 35.16 -10.53
N LYS A 3 -0.01 34.36 -9.81
CA LYS A 3 0.37 33.03 -9.37
C LYS A 3 -0.78 32.06 -9.51
N VAL A 4 -0.54 30.91 -10.16
CA VAL A 4 -1.49 29.78 -10.30
C VAL A 4 -0.83 28.53 -9.79
N VAL A 5 -1.58 27.75 -9.00
CA VAL A 5 -1.18 26.40 -8.59
C VAL A 5 -2.10 25.39 -9.26
N ILE A 6 -1.51 24.43 -9.95
CA ILE A 6 -2.21 23.35 -10.64
C ILE A 6 -1.98 22.07 -9.86
N ALA A 7 -3.06 21.52 -9.30
CA ALA A 7 -3.04 20.32 -8.45
C ALA A 7 -4.05 19.30 -9.01
N ILE A 8 -3.71 18.71 -10.15
CA ILE A 8 -4.59 17.81 -10.92
C ILE A 8 -4.16 16.36 -10.70
N ASP A 9 -5.14 15.49 -10.42
CA ASP A 9 -4.94 14.03 -10.45
C ASP A 9 -4.93 13.51 -11.90
N SER A 10 -4.58 12.25 -12.09
CA SER A 10 -4.61 11.58 -13.39
C SER A 10 -6.02 11.44 -13.94
N PHE A 11 -6.16 11.54 -15.25
CA PHE A 11 -7.37 11.11 -15.96
C PHE A 11 -7.21 9.62 -16.26
N LYS A 12 -7.72 8.78 -15.38
CA LYS A 12 -7.54 7.32 -15.38
C LYS A 12 -7.74 6.69 -16.77
N GLY A 13 -6.69 6.01 -17.26
CA GLY A 13 -6.67 5.40 -18.59
C GLY A 13 -6.51 6.38 -19.78
N CYS A 14 -6.29 7.69 -19.53
CA CYS A 14 -6.18 8.70 -20.56
C CYS A 14 -4.89 9.53 -20.45
N LEU A 15 -4.68 10.22 -19.32
CA LEU A 15 -3.60 11.19 -19.17
C LEU A 15 -3.00 11.18 -17.75
N PRO A 16 -1.69 10.97 -17.59
CA PRO A 16 -1.02 11.08 -16.30
C PRO A 16 -1.14 12.49 -15.70
N SER A 17 -1.14 12.57 -14.36
CA SER A 17 -1.22 13.82 -13.59
C SER A 17 -0.18 14.87 -14.05
N VAL A 18 1.07 14.44 -14.27
CA VAL A 18 2.17 15.31 -14.73
C VAL A 18 1.87 15.94 -16.09
N GLU A 19 1.35 15.15 -17.03
CA GLU A 19 1.03 15.63 -18.39
C GLU A 19 -0.18 16.56 -18.39
N ALA A 20 -1.20 16.23 -17.60
CA ALA A 20 -2.37 17.08 -17.39
C ALA A 20 -1.98 18.46 -16.83
N GLY A 21 -1.11 18.45 -15.81
CA GLY A 21 -0.57 19.68 -15.22
C GLY A 21 0.24 20.52 -16.20
N LYS A 22 1.10 19.90 -17.03
CA LYS A 22 1.87 20.60 -18.07
C LYS A 22 0.98 21.24 -19.12
N ALA A 23 -0.01 20.51 -19.64
CA ALA A 23 -0.95 21.05 -20.64
C ALA A 23 -1.74 22.24 -20.10
N ALA A 24 -2.22 22.16 -18.86
CA ALA A 24 -2.90 23.27 -18.20
C ALA A 24 -1.95 24.48 -18.01
N ALA A 25 -0.69 24.25 -17.64
CA ALA A 25 0.30 25.31 -17.46
C ALA A 25 0.62 26.01 -18.79
N GLU A 26 0.74 25.30 -19.88
CA GLU A 26 0.95 25.85 -21.22
C GLU A 26 -0.24 26.74 -21.63
N GLY A 27 -1.47 26.29 -21.39
CA GLY A 27 -2.68 27.09 -21.65
C GLY A 27 -2.70 28.39 -20.85
N ILE A 28 -2.33 28.35 -19.56
CA ILE A 28 -2.27 29.54 -18.70
C ILE A 28 -1.21 30.54 -19.21
N ARG A 29 0.00 30.02 -19.49
CA ARG A 29 1.11 30.90 -19.97
C ARG A 29 0.84 31.50 -21.33
N SER A 30 0.03 30.87 -22.19
CA SER A 30 -0.36 31.46 -23.49
C SER A 30 -1.21 32.72 -23.34
N VAL A 31 -1.98 32.84 -22.26
CA VAL A 31 -2.85 33.97 -21.95
C VAL A 31 -2.19 34.95 -20.96
N TYR A 32 -1.42 34.42 -20.03
CA TYR A 32 -0.74 35.16 -18.97
C TYR A 32 0.76 34.84 -18.94
N PRO A 33 1.58 35.38 -19.89
CA PRO A 33 2.99 34.97 -20.02
C PRO A 33 3.85 35.21 -18.78
N GLU A 34 3.51 36.23 -17.97
CA GLU A 34 4.24 36.55 -16.73
C GLU A 34 3.69 35.88 -15.49
N CYS A 35 2.75 34.94 -15.65
CA CYS A 35 2.17 34.21 -14.53
C CYS A 35 3.13 33.15 -14.00
N GLU A 36 3.39 33.16 -12.70
CA GLU A 36 4.04 32.04 -12.01
C GLU A 36 3.06 30.84 -11.98
N VAL A 37 3.41 29.75 -12.65
CA VAL A 37 2.59 28.54 -12.67
C VAL A 37 3.35 27.41 -11.99
N ILE A 38 2.80 26.94 -10.87
CA ILE A 38 3.34 25.84 -10.09
C ILE A 38 2.48 24.59 -10.38
N CYS A 39 3.09 23.56 -10.96
CA CYS A 39 2.44 22.26 -11.15
C CYS A 39 2.78 21.35 -9.98
N LEU A 40 1.75 20.87 -9.30
CA LEU A 40 1.83 19.88 -8.21
C LEU A 40 1.03 18.65 -8.64
N PRO A 41 1.67 17.65 -9.27
CA PRO A 41 0.97 16.41 -9.56
C PRO A 41 0.39 15.82 -8.27
N ILE A 42 -0.84 15.31 -8.33
CA ILE A 42 -1.53 14.68 -7.20
C ILE A 42 -1.89 13.25 -7.58
N ALA A 43 -1.97 12.38 -6.61
CA ALA A 43 -2.55 11.05 -6.70
C ALA A 43 -3.41 10.78 -5.45
N ASP A 44 -4.45 9.97 -5.60
CA ASP A 44 -5.38 9.64 -4.51
C ASP A 44 -4.88 8.54 -3.56
N GLY A 45 -3.59 8.16 -3.63
CA GLY A 45 -3.01 7.06 -2.86
C GLY A 45 -3.00 5.72 -3.61
N GLY A 46 -3.50 5.72 -4.86
CA GLY A 46 -3.42 4.59 -5.80
C GLY A 46 -2.29 4.76 -6.81
N GLU A 47 -2.60 4.46 -8.07
CA GLU A 47 -1.65 4.52 -9.20
C GLU A 47 -1.05 5.93 -9.37
N GLY A 48 0.29 6.00 -9.48
CA GLY A 48 1.04 7.24 -9.68
C GLY A 48 1.46 7.96 -8.39
N MET A 49 1.07 7.46 -7.22
CA MET A 49 1.51 8.04 -5.94
C MET A 49 3.03 8.02 -5.81
N LEU A 50 3.66 6.91 -6.21
CA LEU A 50 5.10 6.69 -6.12
C LEU A 50 5.88 7.76 -6.89
N ASP A 51 5.54 7.99 -8.15
CA ASP A 51 6.24 8.96 -9.01
C ASP A 51 6.12 10.39 -8.47
N VAL A 52 4.93 10.73 -7.96
CA VAL A 52 4.68 12.05 -7.37
C VAL A 52 5.51 12.24 -6.09
N LEU A 53 5.60 11.25 -5.23
CA LEU A 53 6.40 11.34 -3.99
C LEU A 53 7.91 11.41 -4.28
N ILE A 54 8.40 10.64 -5.26
CA ILE A 54 9.79 10.73 -5.72
C ILE A 54 10.09 12.15 -6.21
N MET A 55 9.25 12.71 -7.09
CA MET A 55 9.42 14.08 -7.57
C MET A 55 9.37 15.12 -6.46
N ALA A 56 8.40 15.00 -5.56
CA ALA A 56 8.18 15.97 -4.49
C ALA A 56 9.34 16.06 -3.50
N THR A 57 10.09 14.97 -3.34
CA THR A 57 11.19 14.87 -2.38
C THR A 57 12.57 14.88 -3.02
N ASN A 58 12.67 15.21 -4.32
CA ASN A 58 13.90 15.03 -5.12
C ASN A 58 14.53 13.64 -4.93
N GLY A 59 13.66 12.65 -4.74
CA GLY A 59 14.06 11.28 -4.47
C GLY A 59 14.52 10.54 -5.72
N GLN A 60 14.80 9.27 -5.54
CA GLN A 60 15.24 8.39 -6.62
C GLN A 60 14.46 7.07 -6.65
N GLU A 61 14.33 6.52 -7.84
CA GLU A 61 13.85 5.15 -8.04
C GLU A 61 14.93 4.14 -7.63
N VAL A 62 14.51 3.09 -6.93
CA VAL A 62 15.36 1.97 -6.55
C VAL A 62 14.83 0.71 -7.20
N PRO A 63 15.51 0.20 -8.23
CA PRO A 63 15.11 -1.05 -8.87
C PRO A 63 15.36 -2.25 -7.95
N ILE A 64 14.42 -3.19 -7.96
CA ILE A 64 14.48 -4.43 -7.17
C ILE A 64 13.84 -5.59 -7.94
N SER A 65 14.34 -6.80 -7.73
CA SER A 65 13.65 -8.03 -8.08
C SER A 65 12.97 -8.59 -6.84
N ALA A 66 11.67 -8.83 -6.91
CA ALA A 66 10.87 -9.37 -5.82
C ALA A 66 9.82 -10.36 -6.36
N HIS A 67 9.14 -11.08 -5.47
CA HIS A 67 8.12 -12.04 -5.86
C HIS A 67 6.77 -11.36 -6.15
N ASP A 68 6.17 -11.71 -7.29
CA ASP A 68 4.80 -11.31 -7.63
C ASP A 68 3.75 -12.07 -6.78
N PRO A 69 2.44 -11.78 -6.91
CA PRO A 69 1.41 -12.47 -6.12
C PRO A 69 1.39 -14.00 -6.28
N LEU A 70 1.96 -14.51 -7.37
CA LEU A 70 2.05 -15.95 -7.68
C LEU A 70 3.43 -16.54 -7.37
N MET A 71 4.26 -15.84 -6.59
CA MET A 71 5.63 -16.24 -6.22
C MET A 71 6.58 -16.42 -7.42
N ARG A 72 6.39 -15.62 -8.48
CA ARG A 72 7.33 -15.55 -9.60
C ARG A 72 8.22 -14.32 -9.44
N TRP A 73 9.49 -14.42 -9.77
CA TRP A 73 10.41 -13.29 -9.78
C TRP A 73 9.97 -12.23 -10.80
N ARG A 74 9.96 -10.96 -10.36
CA ARG A 74 9.59 -9.83 -11.17
C ARG A 74 10.47 -8.62 -10.83
N ASN A 75 10.90 -7.90 -11.86
CA ASN A 75 11.54 -6.61 -11.67
C ASN A 75 10.48 -5.53 -11.43
N THR A 76 10.71 -4.72 -10.44
CA THR A 76 9.91 -3.55 -10.06
C THR A 76 10.82 -2.47 -9.49
N TYR A 77 10.27 -1.40 -8.96
CA TYR A 77 11.01 -0.37 -8.25
C TYR A 77 10.15 0.19 -7.11
N TYR A 78 10.81 0.88 -6.20
CA TYR A 78 10.20 1.71 -5.17
C TYR A 78 11.00 3.02 -5.09
N GLY A 79 10.53 4.02 -4.33
CA GLY A 79 11.19 5.31 -4.20
C GLY A 79 11.92 5.45 -2.87
N ILE A 80 13.02 6.23 -2.89
CA ILE A 80 13.67 6.71 -1.67
C ILE A 80 13.82 8.23 -1.78
N SER A 81 13.48 8.96 -0.71
CA SER A 81 13.69 10.41 -0.62
C SER A 81 15.16 10.80 -0.74
N GLU A 82 15.46 12.05 -1.12
CA GLU A 82 16.82 12.57 -1.30
C GLU A 82 17.72 12.33 -0.09
N ASN A 83 17.20 12.47 1.14
CA ASN A 83 17.96 12.24 2.36
C ASN A 83 18.15 10.76 2.74
N GLY A 84 17.58 9.83 1.96
CA GLY A 84 17.69 8.38 2.19
C GLY A 84 16.85 7.83 3.35
N GLU A 85 16.05 8.65 4.04
CA GLU A 85 15.36 8.24 5.26
C GLU A 85 13.96 7.66 5.03
N THR A 86 13.28 8.08 3.93
CA THR A 86 11.90 7.71 3.65
C THR A 86 11.80 6.83 2.40
N ALA A 87 11.18 5.68 2.54
CA ALA A 87 10.82 4.80 1.42
C ALA A 87 9.36 5.03 0.98
N PHE A 88 9.13 5.09 -0.31
CA PHE A 88 7.83 5.21 -0.96
C PHE A 88 7.52 3.91 -1.69
N ILE A 89 6.42 3.25 -1.33
CA ILE A 89 6.07 1.92 -1.85
C ILE A 89 4.63 1.93 -2.36
N GLU A 90 4.45 1.53 -3.58
CA GLU A 90 3.15 1.20 -4.15
C GLU A 90 3.01 -0.32 -4.15
N MET A 91 2.16 -0.89 -3.26
CA MET A 91 2.05 -2.35 -3.18
C MET A 91 1.58 -2.97 -4.50
N ALA A 92 0.80 -2.24 -5.29
CA ALA A 92 0.29 -2.71 -6.58
C ALA A 92 1.40 -3.00 -7.61
N SER A 93 2.58 -2.39 -7.46
CA SER A 93 3.73 -2.61 -8.35
C SER A 93 4.29 -4.03 -8.25
N ILE A 94 4.04 -4.74 -7.14
CA ILE A 94 4.55 -6.09 -6.90
C ILE A 94 3.48 -7.07 -6.36
N SER A 95 2.40 -6.58 -5.76
CA SER A 95 1.30 -7.40 -5.22
C SER A 95 -0.07 -7.01 -5.82
N GLY A 96 -0.06 -6.33 -6.96
CA GLY A 96 -1.25 -5.76 -7.60
C GLY A 96 -2.02 -6.71 -8.49
N LEU A 97 -3.32 -6.44 -8.65
CA LEU A 97 -4.24 -7.22 -9.47
C LEU A 97 -3.86 -7.28 -10.96
N PRO A 98 -3.31 -6.22 -11.60
CA PRO A 98 -2.85 -6.29 -12.99
C PRO A 98 -1.73 -7.31 -13.24
N LEU A 99 -1.00 -7.72 -12.21
CA LEU A 99 0.08 -8.70 -12.31
C LEU A 99 -0.42 -10.14 -12.42
N VAL A 100 -1.72 -10.36 -12.10
CA VAL A 100 -2.35 -11.68 -12.16
C VAL A 100 -3.26 -11.74 -13.37
N PRO A 101 -2.94 -12.58 -14.37
CA PRO A 101 -3.81 -12.80 -15.52
C PRO A 101 -5.25 -13.16 -15.09
N PRO A 102 -6.28 -12.66 -15.77
CA PRO A 102 -7.67 -12.89 -15.36
C PRO A 102 -8.03 -14.35 -15.08
N GLU A 103 -7.54 -15.26 -15.89
CA GLU A 103 -7.76 -16.71 -15.79
C GLU A 103 -7.03 -17.37 -14.62
N ARG A 104 -6.10 -16.65 -13.98
CA ARG A 104 -5.32 -17.12 -12.82
C ARG A 104 -5.67 -16.39 -11.52
N ARG A 105 -6.66 -15.50 -11.56
CA ARG A 105 -7.11 -14.77 -10.38
C ARG A 105 -7.76 -15.71 -9.39
N ASN A 106 -7.13 -15.84 -8.24
CA ASN A 106 -7.62 -16.61 -7.11
C ASN A 106 -6.98 -16.07 -5.82
N PRO A 107 -7.71 -15.30 -4.99
CA PRO A 107 -7.15 -14.68 -3.79
C PRO A 107 -6.82 -15.68 -2.67
N MET A 108 -7.26 -16.95 -2.78
CA MET A 108 -6.81 -18.02 -1.90
C MET A 108 -5.32 -18.33 -2.08
N LEU A 109 -4.78 -18.12 -3.30
CA LEU A 109 -3.45 -18.55 -3.72
C LEU A 109 -2.44 -17.39 -3.93
N THR A 110 -2.88 -16.14 -3.77
CA THR A 110 -2.02 -14.98 -3.93
C THR A 110 -1.41 -14.53 -2.60
N THR A 111 -0.24 -13.86 -2.67
CA THR A 111 0.55 -13.46 -1.51
C THR A 111 1.07 -12.03 -1.63
N THR A 112 1.24 -11.36 -0.48
CA THR A 112 1.89 -10.06 -0.33
C THR A 112 3.40 -10.17 -0.07
N TYR A 113 4.01 -11.33 -0.26
CA TYR A 113 5.42 -11.61 0.09
C TYR A 113 6.38 -10.57 -0.53
N GLY A 114 6.20 -10.26 -1.83
CA GLY A 114 7.04 -9.28 -2.51
C GLY A 114 6.96 -7.86 -1.94
N THR A 115 5.81 -7.45 -1.42
CA THR A 115 5.70 -6.16 -0.70
C THR A 115 6.60 -6.16 0.54
N GLY A 116 6.66 -7.27 1.28
CA GLY A 116 7.57 -7.41 2.41
C GLY A 116 9.05 -7.42 2.00
N GLU A 117 9.39 -8.00 0.84
CA GLU A 117 10.76 -7.97 0.31
C GLU A 117 11.20 -6.53 -0.01
N ILE A 118 10.32 -5.70 -0.60
CA ILE A 118 10.61 -4.28 -0.84
C ILE A 118 10.83 -3.54 0.49
N ILE A 119 9.96 -3.74 1.49
CA ILE A 119 10.13 -3.12 2.81
C ILE A 119 11.47 -3.54 3.41
N ARG A 120 11.85 -4.81 3.31
CA ARG A 120 13.12 -5.32 3.84
C ARG A 120 14.33 -4.68 3.14
N ASP A 121 14.33 -4.59 1.81
CA ASP A 121 15.42 -3.93 1.06
C ASP A 121 15.58 -2.47 1.47
N ALA A 122 14.47 -1.73 1.63
CA ALA A 122 14.51 -0.35 2.10
C ALA A 122 15.03 -0.22 3.54
N LEU A 123 14.69 -1.15 4.45
CA LEU A 123 15.24 -1.22 5.81
C LEU A 123 16.76 -1.44 5.79
N GLU A 124 17.24 -2.35 4.95
CA GLU A 124 18.66 -2.67 4.78
C GLU A 124 19.45 -1.48 4.21
N ARG A 125 18.80 -0.64 3.38
CA ARG A 125 19.37 0.64 2.87
C ARG A 125 19.34 1.77 3.89
N GLY A 126 18.73 1.59 5.05
CA GLY A 126 18.73 2.57 6.12
C GLY A 126 17.44 3.38 6.24
N CYS A 127 16.43 3.16 5.41
CA CYS A 127 15.13 3.83 5.57
C CYS A 127 14.49 3.48 6.91
N ARG A 128 13.83 4.48 7.51
CA ARG A 128 13.10 4.33 8.78
C ARG A 128 11.69 4.90 8.72
N ASN A 129 11.38 5.68 7.69
CA ASN A 129 10.04 6.17 7.41
C ASN A 129 9.53 5.48 6.15
N PHE A 130 8.28 5.00 6.19
CA PHE A 130 7.65 4.29 5.09
C PHE A 130 6.32 4.93 4.75
N ILE A 131 6.13 5.27 3.49
CA ILE A 131 4.85 5.70 2.93
C ILE A 131 4.42 4.62 1.95
N ILE A 132 3.30 3.96 2.25
CA ILE A 132 2.86 2.78 1.51
C ILE A 132 1.45 3.00 0.98
N GLY A 133 1.29 2.97 -0.34
CA GLY A 133 -0.02 2.89 -0.99
C GLY A 133 -0.47 1.44 -1.08
N ILE A 134 -1.67 1.12 -0.57
CA ILE A 134 -2.18 -0.25 -0.52
C ILE A 134 -3.36 -0.51 -1.47
N GLY A 135 -3.68 0.43 -2.35
CA GLY A 135 -4.68 0.26 -3.39
C GLY A 135 -4.31 -0.79 -4.44
N GLY A 136 -5.31 -1.30 -5.16
CA GLY A 136 -5.10 -2.18 -6.33
C GLY A 136 -4.61 -3.61 -6.05
N SER A 137 -4.71 -4.12 -4.82
CA SER A 137 -4.19 -5.44 -4.42
C SER A 137 -4.82 -6.63 -5.15
N ALA A 138 -4.01 -7.68 -5.42
CA ALA A 138 -4.44 -9.00 -5.90
C ALA A 138 -4.74 -10.00 -4.77
N THR A 139 -4.47 -9.65 -3.54
CA THR A 139 -4.29 -10.56 -2.41
C THR A 139 -5.41 -10.45 -1.38
N ASN A 140 -5.63 -11.54 -0.63
CA ASN A 140 -6.50 -11.58 0.55
C ASN A 140 -5.84 -12.46 1.62
N ASP A 141 -4.54 -12.24 1.85
CA ASP A 141 -3.69 -12.98 2.78
C ASP A 141 -3.47 -12.25 4.10
N ALA A 142 -4.25 -11.20 4.38
CA ALA A 142 -4.10 -10.36 5.57
C ALA A 142 -2.67 -9.77 5.75
N GLY A 143 -1.88 -9.67 4.67
CA GLY A 143 -0.48 -9.26 4.79
C GLY A 143 0.45 -10.35 5.36
N LEU A 144 -0.01 -11.60 5.45
CA LEU A 144 0.75 -12.71 6.02
C LEU A 144 2.08 -12.90 5.27
N GLY A 145 2.05 -12.88 3.92
CA GLY A 145 3.26 -12.98 3.11
C GLY A 145 4.23 -11.83 3.36
N MET A 146 3.75 -10.60 3.45
CA MET A 146 4.55 -9.41 3.78
C MET A 146 5.26 -9.60 5.13
N LEU A 147 4.53 -10.04 6.15
CA LEU A 147 5.10 -10.29 7.47
C LEU A 147 6.16 -11.40 7.44
N GLN A 148 5.93 -12.48 6.67
CA GLN A 148 6.94 -13.55 6.51
C GLN A 148 8.24 -13.03 5.91
N ALA A 149 8.17 -12.20 4.87
CA ALA A 149 9.36 -11.59 4.27
C ALA A 149 10.12 -10.66 5.23
N LEU A 150 9.43 -10.12 6.25
CA LEU A 150 10.01 -9.30 7.32
C LEU A 150 10.55 -10.13 8.50
N GLY A 151 10.42 -11.47 8.45
CA GLY A 151 10.96 -12.39 9.44
C GLY A 151 9.98 -12.94 10.47
N PHE A 152 8.69 -12.61 10.38
CA PHE A 152 7.67 -13.27 11.19
C PHE A 152 7.48 -14.72 10.74
N ARG A 153 7.25 -15.63 11.68
CA ARG A 153 6.93 -17.03 11.40
C ARG A 153 5.55 -17.36 11.92
N PHE A 154 4.85 -18.20 11.19
CA PHE A 154 3.48 -18.60 11.49
C PHE A 154 3.39 -20.12 11.51
N SER A 155 2.74 -20.66 12.53
CA SER A 155 2.54 -22.11 12.68
C SER A 155 1.10 -22.45 13.04
N ASP A 156 0.73 -23.68 12.73
CA ASP A 156 -0.55 -24.28 13.10
C ASP A 156 -0.57 -24.74 14.58
N LYS A 157 -1.67 -25.36 14.99
CA LYS A 157 -1.87 -25.84 16.36
C LYS A 157 -0.87 -26.91 16.79
N GLU A 158 -0.31 -27.66 15.83
CA GLU A 158 0.71 -28.69 16.03
C GLU A 158 2.13 -28.11 16.02
N GLY A 159 2.30 -26.80 15.81
CA GLY A 159 3.59 -26.12 15.75
C GLY A 159 4.29 -26.24 14.39
N LYS A 160 3.62 -26.75 13.35
CA LYS A 160 4.16 -26.84 12.00
C LYS A 160 3.99 -25.53 11.25
N GLU A 161 5.01 -25.09 10.54
CA GLU A 161 4.93 -23.87 9.71
C GLU A 161 3.83 -24.00 8.64
N VAL A 162 3.04 -22.91 8.46
CA VAL A 162 1.89 -22.90 7.53
C VAL A 162 2.27 -22.76 6.05
N GLY A 163 3.55 -22.67 5.71
CA GLY A 163 4.04 -22.45 4.36
C GLY A 163 3.93 -20.98 3.93
N THR A 164 3.93 -20.72 2.61
CA THR A 164 3.83 -19.36 2.06
C THR A 164 2.51 -18.71 2.48
N GLY A 165 2.58 -17.50 3.02
CA GLY A 165 1.43 -16.69 3.42
C GLY A 165 0.51 -16.39 2.25
N ARG A 166 -0.68 -16.98 2.27
CA ARG A 166 -1.74 -16.88 1.26
C ARG A 166 -3.09 -16.89 1.96
N GLY A 167 -4.15 -16.52 1.25
CA GLY A 167 -5.51 -16.55 1.80
C GLY A 167 -5.89 -17.92 2.39
N GLU A 168 -5.59 -19.00 1.69
CA GLU A 168 -5.97 -20.38 2.10
C GLU A 168 -5.33 -20.86 3.41
N VAL A 169 -4.23 -20.24 3.86
CA VAL A 169 -3.53 -20.70 5.08
C VAL A 169 -3.95 -19.94 6.33
N LEU A 170 -4.65 -18.81 6.20
CA LEU A 170 -5.06 -17.96 7.34
C LEU A 170 -5.84 -18.74 8.41
N ILE A 171 -6.73 -19.66 8.00
CA ILE A 171 -7.53 -20.48 8.90
C ILE A 171 -6.69 -21.47 9.72
N LYS A 172 -5.48 -21.76 9.30
CA LYS A 172 -4.58 -22.71 9.96
C LYS A 172 -3.64 -22.03 10.94
N VAL A 173 -3.46 -20.72 10.88
CA VAL A 173 -2.56 -19.98 11.76
C VAL A 173 -3.05 -20.07 13.20
N ALA A 174 -2.19 -20.53 14.10
CA ALA A 174 -2.45 -20.63 15.53
C ALA A 174 -1.41 -19.86 16.37
N HIS A 175 -0.17 -19.76 15.87
CA HIS A 175 0.91 -19.11 16.60
C HIS A 175 1.69 -18.16 15.68
N ILE A 176 2.16 -17.07 16.26
CA ILE A 176 3.00 -16.06 15.61
C ILE A 176 4.29 -15.93 16.41
N ASP A 177 5.42 -16.16 15.73
CA ASP A 177 6.76 -15.94 16.27
C ASP A 177 7.41 -14.73 15.62
N SER A 178 7.81 -13.76 16.43
CA SER A 178 8.48 -12.53 16.02
C SER A 178 9.98 -12.48 16.37
N THR A 179 10.58 -13.60 16.79
CA THR A 179 11.98 -13.64 17.24
C THR A 179 13.01 -13.37 16.14
N CYS A 180 12.64 -13.64 14.87
CA CYS A 180 13.50 -13.42 13.71
C CYS A 180 13.15 -12.17 12.89
N VAL A 181 12.29 -11.31 13.43
CA VAL A 181 11.86 -10.07 12.77
C VAL A 181 13.04 -9.11 12.64
N HIS A 182 13.11 -8.42 11.50
CA HIS A 182 14.16 -7.44 11.23
C HIS A 182 14.22 -6.38 12.35
N PRO A 183 15.33 -6.24 13.08
CA PRO A 183 15.38 -5.47 14.32
C PRO A 183 15.09 -3.97 14.12
N ALA A 184 15.39 -3.42 12.94
CA ALA A 184 15.14 -2.02 12.61
C ALA A 184 13.63 -1.68 12.56
N LEU A 185 12.73 -2.64 12.42
CA LEU A 185 11.28 -2.40 12.39
C LEU A 185 10.76 -1.66 13.62
N ASN A 186 11.36 -1.92 14.80
CA ASN A 186 10.97 -1.27 16.05
C ASN A 186 11.23 0.25 16.06
N SER A 187 12.10 0.75 15.19
CA SER A 187 12.43 2.18 15.08
C SER A 187 11.80 2.84 13.85
N CYS A 188 10.95 2.14 13.13
CA CYS A 188 10.34 2.64 11.91
C CYS A 188 8.98 3.28 12.16
N ARG A 189 8.64 4.23 11.29
CA ARG A 189 7.30 4.81 11.18
C ARG A 189 6.69 4.38 9.85
N PHE A 190 5.46 3.88 9.91
CA PHE A 190 4.70 3.48 8.73
C PHE A 190 3.47 4.37 8.60
N THR A 191 3.33 5.05 7.47
CA THR A 191 2.13 5.78 7.07
C THR A 191 1.57 5.12 5.82
N VAL A 192 0.29 4.80 5.84
CA VAL A 192 -0.35 3.99 4.80
C VAL A 192 -1.49 4.77 4.17
N ALA A 193 -1.42 4.97 2.86
CA ALA A 193 -2.52 5.55 2.09
C ALA A 193 -3.66 4.54 1.98
N CYS A 194 -4.80 4.86 2.60
CA CYS A 194 -5.97 3.99 2.68
C CYS A 194 -7.26 4.82 2.66
N ASP A 195 -8.00 4.75 1.56
CA ASP A 195 -9.26 5.50 1.37
C ASP A 195 -10.52 4.70 1.71
N VAL A 196 -10.36 3.41 2.08
CA VAL A 196 -11.47 2.55 2.47
C VAL A 196 -11.57 2.43 3.99
N GLN A 197 -12.79 2.25 4.49
CA GLN A 197 -13.10 2.17 5.92
C GLN A 197 -13.53 0.75 6.35
N ASN A 198 -13.45 -0.22 5.43
CA ASN A 198 -13.94 -1.57 5.65
C ASN A 198 -13.24 -2.24 6.84
N PRO A 199 -14.01 -2.95 7.72
CA PRO A 199 -13.46 -3.73 8.81
C PRO A 199 -12.64 -4.93 8.29
N PHE A 200 -11.91 -5.58 9.18
CA PHE A 200 -11.02 -6.67 8.81
C PHE A 200 -11.76 -7.88 8.22
N TYR A 201 -12.87 -8.29 8.81
CA TYR A 201 -13.72 -9.39 8.37
C TYR A 201 -15.22 -9.07 8.55
N GLY A 202 -16.07 -9.98 8.16
CA GLY A 202 -17.53 -9.87 8.22
C GLY A 202 -18.14 -9.36 6.91
N PRO A 203 -19.47 -9.12 6.87
CA PRO A 203 -20.19 -8.80 5.62
C PRO A 203 -19.66 -7.55 4.89
N GLU A 204 -19.11 -6.58 5.63
CA GLU A 204 -18.48 -5.37 5.09
C GLU A 204 -16.94 -5.46 5.09
N GLY A 205 -16.39 -6.62 5.43
CA GLY A 205 -14.96 -6.86 5.56
C GLY A 205 -14.23 -7.16 4.26
N ALA A 206 -12.93 -7.42 4.39
CA ALA A 206 -12.01 -7.59 3.27
C ALA A 206 -12.45 -8.66 2.27
N ALA A 207 -12.91 -9.83 2.74
CA ALA A 207 -13.25 -10.94 1.88
C ALA A 207 -14.54 -10.65 1.09
N TYR A 208 -15.62 -10.29 1.77
CA TYR A 208 -16.92 -10.08 1.14
C TYR A 208 -16.90 -8.92 0.14
N VAL A 209 -16.22 -7.82 0.45
CA VAL A 209 -16.24 -6.61 -0.39
C VAL A 209 -15.23 -6.70 -1.53
N PHE A 210 -14.03 -7.21 -1.28
CA PHE A 210 -12.93 -7.07 -2.24
C PHE A 210 -12.45 -8.38 -2.88
N ALA A 211 -12.75 -9.57 -2.32
CA ALA A 211 -12.27 -10.82 -2.90
C ALA A 211 -12.95 -11.19 -4.23
N PRO A 212 -14.24 -10.88 -4.50
CA PRO A 212 -14.89 -11.21 -5.77
C PRO A 212 -14.16 -10.61 -6.99
N GLN A 213 -13.74 -9.34 -6.94
CA GLN A 213 -13.01 -8.71 -8.05
C GLN A 213 -11.62 -9.34 -8.28
N LYS A 214 -11.10 -10.08 -7.27
CA LYS A 214 -9.83 -10.82 -7.34
C LYS A 214 -10.01 -12.27 -7.78
N GLY A 215 -11.23 -12.65 -8.17
CA GLY A 215 -11.57 -13.96 -8.70
C GLY A 215 -12.13 -14.97 -7.68
N ALA A 216 -12.53 -14.51 -6.49
CA ALA A 216 -13.19 -15.40 -5.52
C ALA A 216 -14.64 -15.67 -5.90
N ASP A 217 -15.03 -16.92 -5.87
CA ASP A 217 -16.43 -17.32 -5.81
C ASP A 217 -16.97 -17.24 -4.37
N ARG A 218 -18.23 -17.62 -4.17
CA ARG A 218 -18.89 -17.51 -2.86
C ARG A 218 -18.24 -18.39 -1.79
N GLU A 219 -17.85 -19.61 -2.14
CA GLU A 219 -17.24 -20.55 -1.20
C GLU A 219 -15.85 -20.04 -0.76
N MET A 220 -15.09 -19.49 -1.71
CA MET A 220 -13.80 -18.84 -1.42
C MET A 220 -13.97 -17.62 -0.51
N VAL A 221 -14.98 -16.77 -0.74
CA VAL A 221 -15.26 -15.61 0.11
C VAL A 221 -15.56 -16.04 1.54
N GLU A 222 -16.42 -17.04 1.74
CA GLU A 222 -16.75 -17.57 3.07
C GLU A 222 -15.51 -18.17 3.76
N ALA A 223 -14.67 -18.90 3.03
CA ALA A 223 -13.43 -19.47 3.55
C ALA A 223 -12.38 -18.39 3.91
N LEU A 224 -12.23 -17.39 3.07
CA LEU A 224 -11.33 -16.25 3.32
C LEU A 224 -11.78 -15.45 4.55
N ASP A 225 -13.08 -15.19 4.69
CA ASP A 225 -13.62 -14.47 5.84
C ASP A 225 -13.39 -15.24 7.15
N ALA A 226 -13.65 -16.55 7.14
CA ALA A 226 -13.35 -17.41 8.29
C ALA A 226 -11.84 -17.41 8.63
N GLY A 227 -10.97 -17.39 7.61
CA GLY A 227 -9.53 -17.25 7.78
C GLY A 227 -9.13 -15.92 8.42
N LEU A 228 -9.74 -14.82 7.98
CA LEU A 228 -9.52 -13.49 8.56
C LEU A 228 -10.00 -13.42 10.02
N GLN A 229 -11.15 -14.01 10.35
CA GLN A 229 -11.64 -14.10 11.72
C GLN A 229 -10.67 -14.84 12.63
N ASN A 230 -10.22 -16.04 12.19
CA ASN A 230 -9.21 -16.80 12.91
C ASN A 230 -7.92 -15.99 13.13
N PHE A 231 -7.43 -15.33 12.07
CA PHE A 231 -6.19 -14.57 12.16
C PHE A 231 -6.32 -13.33 13.07
N ALA A 232 -7.47 -12.65 13.07
CA ALA A 232 -7.76 -11.55 14.00
C ALA A 232 -7.69 -12.00 15.47
N GLU A 233 -8.24 -13.18 15.79
CA GLU A 233 -8.14 -13.77 17.13
C GLU A 233 -6.68 -14.05 17.52
N VAL A 234 -5.89 -14.62 16.61
CA VAL A 234 -4.47 -14.91 16.86
C VAL A 234 -3.68 -13.61 17.04
N ILE A 235 -3.94 -12.57 16.24
CA ILE A 235 -3.36 -11.24 16.42
C ILE A 235 -3.69 -10.70 17.81
N ARG A 236 -4.95 -10.72 18.19
CA ARG A 236 -5.41 -10.20 19.49
C ARG A 236 -4.73 -10.91 20.65
N HIS A 237 -4.61 -12.23 20.59
CA HIS A 237 -3.91 -13.02 21.62
C HIS A 237 -2.41 -12.73 21.68
N THR A 238 -1.76 -12.53 20.53
CA THR A 238 -0.31 -12.32 20.46
C THR A 238 0.10 -10.89 20.80
N THR A 239 -0.65 -9.89 20.32
CA THR A 239 -0.25 -8.48 20.39
C THR A 239 -1.07 -7.66 21.40
N GLY A 240 -2.20 -8.18 21.87
CA GLY A 240 -3.19 -7.45 22.67
C GLY A 240 -4.03 -6.46 21.87
N LYS A 241 -3.82 -6.32 20.55
CA LYS A 241 -4.54 -5.37 19.70
C LYS A 241 -5.74 -6.03 19.04
N ASP A 242 -6.89 -5.38 19.12
CA ASP A 242 -8.09 -5.76 18.37
C ASP A 242 -8.20 -4.90 17.11
N ILE A 243 -8.04 -5.55 15.95
CA ILE A 243 -8.13 -4.90 14.63
C ILE A 243 -9.44 -5.24 13.91
N SER A 244 -10.32 -6.02 14.51
CA SER A 244 -11.50 -6.62 13.87
C SER A 244 -12.39 -5.59 13.20
N HIS A 245 -12.65 -4.49 13.91
CA HIS A 245 -13.55 -3.42 13.48
C HIS A 245 -12.83 -2.09 13.23
N HIS A 246 -11.48 -2.09 13.22
CA HIS A 246 -10.74 -0.87 12.96
C HIS A 246 -10.99 -0.40 11.51
N PRO A 247 -11.38 0.85 11.28
CA PRO A 247 -11.59 1.39 9.94
C PRO A 247 -10.34 1.23 9.08
N GLY A 248 -10.50 0.67 7.89
CA GLY A 248 -9.40 0.41 6.97
C GLY A 248 -8.60 -0.88 7.24
N ALA A 249 -8.89 -1.62 8.32
CA ALA A 249 -8.20 -2.89 8.57
C ALA A 249 -8.41 -3.92 7.46
N GLY A 250 -9.57 -3.89 6.78
CA GLY A 250 -9.89 -4.75 5.64
C GLY A 250 -9.22 -4.35 4.33
N ALA A 251 -8.59 -3.18 4.27
CA ALA A 251 -7.93 -2.71 3.05
C ALA A 251 -6.87 -3.71 2.57
N ALA A 252 -6.72 -3.82 1.24
CA ALA A 252 -5.79 -4.73 0.59
C ALA A 252 -5.89 -6.19 1.07
N GLY A 253 -7.12 -6.67 1.25
CA GLY A 253 -7.36 -8.05 1.68
C GLY A 253 -6.92 -8.34 3.10
N GLY A 254 -7.04 -7.35 4.00
CA GLY A 254 -6.66 -7.43 5.40
C GLY A 254 -5.23 -6.97 5.70
N MET A 255 -4.43 -6.59 4.71
CA MET A 255 -3.07 -6.09 4.95
C MET A 255 -3.08 -4.83 5.83
N GLY A 256 -4.10 -3.96 5.70
CA GLY A 256 -4.28 -2.80 6.57
C GLY A 256 -4.27 -3.16 8.06
N GLY A 257 -4.98 -4.23 8.44
CA GLY A 257 -5.01 -4.74 9.82
C GLY A 257 -3.66 -5.23 10.32
N SER A 258 -2.91 -5.94 9.48
CA SER A 258 -1.56 -6.38 9.84
C SER A 258 -0.57 -5.23 9.98
N LEU A 259 -0.64 -4.22 9.12
CA LEU A 259 0.17 -3.00 9.23
C LEU A 259 -0.10 -2.27 10.55
N LEU A 260 -1.38 -2.16 10.96
CA LEU A 260 -1.78 -1.60 12.26
C LEU A 260 -1.24 -2.43 13.43
N ALA A 261 -1.41 -3.76 13.38
CA ALA A 261 -1.08 -4.65 14.50
C ALA A 261 0.42 -4.78 14.73
N PHE A 262 1.19 -5.05 13.69
CA PHE A 262 2.59 -5.45 13.79
C PHE A 262 3.58 -4.32 13.51
N LEU A 263 3.22 -3.35 12.67
CA LEU A 263 4.11 -2.25 12.28
C LEU A 263 3.70 -0.90 12.87
N ASN A 264 2.69 -0.87 13.73
CA ASN A 264 2.14 0.36 14.32
C ASN A 264 1.84 1.45 13.27
N ALA A 265 1.37 1.02 12.09
CA ALA A 265 1.12 1.93 10.99
C ALA A 265 -0.03 2.90 11.30
N GLU A 266 0.08 4.10 10.77
CA GLU A 266 -0.99 5.10 10.72
C GLU A 266 -1.69 5.02 9.37
N LEU A 267 -2.99 4.72 9.33
CA LEU A 267 -3.78 4.76 8.10
C LEU A 267 -4.28 6.19 7.88
N LYS A 268 -4.02 6.75 6.71
CA LYS A 268 -4.47 8.10 6.30
C LYS A 268 -5.14 8.07 4.94
N PRO A 269 -6.09 8.96 4.67
CA PRO A 269 -6.56 9.18 3.31
C PRO A 269 -5.40 9.53 2.38
N GLY A 270 -5.36 8.90 1.20
CA GLY A 270 -4.26 9.07 0.26
C GLY A 270 -4.04 10.53 -0.13
N ILE A 271 -5.11 11.25 -0.40
CA ILE A 271 -5.04 12.68 -0.73
C ILE A 271 -4.42 13.51 0.40
N GLN A 272 -4.77 13.22 1.66
CA GLN A 272 -4.19 13.96 2.80
C GLN A 272 -2.68 13.74 2.88
N LEU A 273 -2.25 12.48 2.73
CA LEU A 273 -0.83 12.12 2.73
C LEU A 273 -0.07 12.83 1.61
N MET A 274 -0.66 12.87 0.42
CA MET A 274 -0.08 13.56 -0.73
C MET A 274 0.05 15.06 -0.49
N LEU A 275 -0.99 15.71 0.01
CA LEU A 275 -0.97 17.16 0.30
C LEU A 275 0.07 17.51 1.38
N GLU A 276 0.23 16.65 2.40
CA GLU A 276 1.27 16.79 3.42
C GLU A 276 2.68 16.66 2.80
N ALA A 277 2.92 15.62 2.00
CA ALA A 277 4.21 15.36 1.37
C ALA A 277 4.62 16.44 0.36
N LEU A 278 3.65 17.02 -0.34
CA LEU A 278 3.85 18.10 -1.30
C LEU A 278 4.02 19.48 -0.65
N ASP A 279 3.87 19.61 0.67
CA ASP A 279 3.79 20.89 1.37
C ASP A 279 2.76 21.85 0.73
N PHE A 280 1.61 21.27 0.34
CA PHE A 280 0.59 21.94 -0.45
C PHE A 280 0.12 23.25 0.18
N SER A 281 -0.14 23.23 1.49
CA SER A 281 -0.64 24.40 2.23
C SER A 281 0.29 25.63 2.13
N ASN A 282 1.61 25.42 2.06
CA ASN A 282 2.55 26.52 1.86
C ASN A 282 2.64 26.95 0.40
N LYS A 283 2.59 26.01 -0.53
CA LYS A 283 2.69 26.31 -1.97
C LYS A 283 1.49 27.09 -2.51
N ILE A 284 0.29 26.89 -1.96
CA ILE A 284 -0.91 27.64 -2.35
C ILE A 284 -1.00 29.04 -1.73
N LYS A 285 -0.15 29.37 -0.76
CA LYS A 285 -0.13 30.72 -0.20
C LYS A 285 0.09 31.74 -1.30
N SER A 286 -0.72 32.83 -1.29
CA SER A 286 -0.70 33.90 -2.29
C SER A 286 -1.03 33.43 -3.73
N ALA A 287 -1.58 32.29 -3.97
CA ALA A 287 -2.09 31.88 -5.28
C ALA A 287 -3.37 32.69 -5.60
N ASP A 288 -3.44 33.24 -6.81
CA ASP A 288 -4.66 33.88 -7.32
C ASP A 288 -5.70 32.85 -7.76
N LEU A 289 -5.22 31.69 -8.19
CA LEU A 289 -6.06 30.59 -8.66
C LEU A 289 -5.42 29.22 -8.31
N ILE A 290 -6.25 28.28 -7.93
CA ILE A 290 -5.90 26.86 -7.74
C ILE A 290 -6.79 26.03 -8.66
N ILE A 291 -6.21 25.12 -9.43
CA ILE A 291 -6.88 24.20 -10.36
C ILE A 291 -6.65 22.77 -9.88
#